data_99d081d861daa911287c84d074dbe09d
#
_entry.id   99d081d861daa911287c84d074dbe09d
#
_cell.length_a   1.000
_cell.length_b   1.000
_cell.length_c   1.000
_cell.angle_alpha   90.00
_cell.angle_beta   90.00
_cell.angle_gamma   90.00
#
_symmetry.space_group_name_H-M   'P 1'
#
loop_
_entity.id
_entity.type
_entity.pdbx_description
1 polymer ?
#
loop_
_entity_poly.entity_id
_entity_poly.type
_entity_poly.pdbx_seq_one_letter_code
_entity_poly.pdbx_strand_id
1 'polypeptide(L)'
;MVITMSNKKKKEVVSKYDKIQTGLGIWTSFYRENPHRFALDYFGMSWLKPFQQILIVLCMKFTYIMIIASRGMGKSQLSAAVCCIKCVLYPKIKICIAAGKRGQSVNVLNKIVEDFMPRSQNLRNEILKYNVSPSDAFIMFKNGSTIKVVTASDSARSARANCILADEFVQIKKTILDKVIRKFKAGQRTPNFYNKPEYKDYPKEPNTEIYISSAYYKYHYSWAKFKAFFKSMIKEESYMVLGFPYQLPIKAGYYPAEQVREEMQEDDFDSIAWGMEMESMFFGESENAFYSFDELDNARRIKIPIYPRPYYALLNDNKYKYELKQNGEIRLLGMDVATQGGAKNDATCFSVIQLIPAGNNQYIKNLIYLETLDGGHTFDQSIRARQLYDDYEIDYVILDTNGVGISIFDNLVQEQIDSDRDLVYPAWGCINDEKMQERCKDSNASKIIYSIKANQQFNSDCAVMLRDSVKRGIFRLLINESDGNEILNKSKSFQNLTAAEEVLFQAPYYQTSALITEMVNLDYEVVNGKIKVKEISGMRKDRYSSVSMALFIANELERDLRSFQSDYDFCTFIN
;
A
#
# COMPACT_ATOMS: atom_id res chain seq x y z
N MET A 1 -0.16 90.51 -29.15
CA MET A 1 1.06 89.96 -28.52
C MET A 1 0.67 88.72 -27.76
N VAL A 2 0.80 87.56 -28.38
CA VAL A 2 0.36 86.25 -27.80
C VAL A 2 1.62 85.60 -27.26
N ILE A 3 1.66 85.42 -25.95
CA ILE A 3 2.75 84.69 -25.28
C ILE A 3 2.41 83.23 -25.30
N THR A 4 3.10 82.44 -26.12
CA THR A 4 3.05 80.97 -26.12
C THR A 4 3.92 80.48 -25.01
N MET A 5 3.31 79.90 -23.93
CA MET A 5 4.02 79.12 -22.90
C MET A 5 4.35 77.78 -23.44
N SER A 6 5.61 77.53 -23.63
CA SER A 6 6.17 76.19 -23.93
C SER A 6 6.13 75.32 -22.68
N ASN A 7 5.25 74.30 -22.65
CA ASN A 7 5.24 73.26 -21.68
C ASN A 7 6.40 72.25 -21.94
N LYS A 8 7.59 72.53 -21.41
CA LYS A 8 8.64 71.47 -21.27
C LYS A 8 8.23 70.49 -20.21
N LYS A 9 7.71 69.29 -20.61
CA LYS A 9 7.62 68.15 -19.73
C LYS A 9 9.01 67.90 -19.17
N LYS A 10 9.22 68.05 -17.84
CA LYS A 10 10.40 67.60 -17.15
C LYS A 10 10.46 66.05 -17.33
N LYS A 11 11.48 65.56 -18.03
CA LYS A 11 11.81 64.14 -18.02
C LYS A 11 12.15 63.80 -16.58
N GLU A 12 11.29 63.02 -15.90
CA GLU A 12 11.62 62.41 -14.63
C GLU A 12 12.88 61.56 -14.81
N VAL A 13 13.93 61.87 -14.05
CA VAL A 13 15.17 61.12 -14.05
C VAL A 13 14.91 59.87 -13.23
N VAL A 14 14.51 58.77 -13.89
CA VAL A 14 14.32 57.47 -13.26
C VAL A 14 15.67 57.00 -12.71
N SER A 15 15.75 56.77 -11.41
CA SER A 15 16.98 56.34 -10.75
C SER A 15 17.45 54.99 -11.30
N LYS A 16 18.75 54.68 -11.16
CA LYS A 16 19.29 53.35 -11.53
C LYS A 16 18.59 52.25 -10.73
N TYR A 17 18.23 52.52 -9.49
CA TYR A 17 17.50 51.60 -8.61
C TYR A 17 16.10 51.32 -9.18
N ASP A 18 15.34 52.33 -9.58
CA ASP A 18 13.99 52.18 -10.13
C ASP A 18 14.00 51.39 -11.45
N LYS A 19 15.02 51.58 -12.27
CA LYS A 19 15.21 50.79 -13.51
C LYS A 19 15.45 49.32 -13.21
N ILE A 20 16.28 48.99 -12.18
CA ILE A 20 16.54 47.64 -11.77
C ILE A 20 15.26 47.00 -11.18
N GLN A 21 14.52 47.72 -10.34
CA GLN A 21 13.26 47.24 -9.76
C GLN A 21 12.22 46.95 -10.85
N THR A 22 12.05 47.83 -11.82
CA THR A 22 11.13 47.65 -12.95
C THR A 22 11.55 46.45 -13.80
N GLY A 23 12.85 46.34 -14.12
CA GLY A 23 13.40 45.21 -14.88
C GLY A 23 13.20 43.85 -14.15
N LEU A 24 13.42 43.83 -12.84
CA LEU A 24 13.19 42.64 -12.02
C LEU A 24 11.70 42.25 -11.97
N GLY A 25 10.80 43.25 -11.91
CA GLY A 25 9.36 43.04 -11.98
C GLY A 25 8.93 42.37 -13.29
N ILE A 26 9.39 42.90 -14.42
CA ILE A 26 9.12 42.37 -15.77
C ILE A 26 9.67 40.94 -15.88
N TRP A 27 10.90 40.72 -15.46
CA TRP A 27 11.56 39.40 -15.45
C TRP A 27 10.79 38.37 -14.63
N THR A 28 10.39 38.73 -13.42
CA THR A 28 9.63 37.86 -12.52
C THR A 28 8.26 37.50 -13.08
N SER A 29 7.53 38.50 -13.63
CA SER A 29 6.21 38.29 -14.25
C SER A 29 6.31 37.34 -15.45
N PHE A 30 7.28 37.57 -16.34
CA PHE A 30 7.50 36.70 -17.50
C PHE A 30 7.73 35.24 -17.09
N TYR A 31 8.61 35.00 -16.12
CA TYR A 31 8.92 33.60 -15.69
C TYR A 31 7.85 32.98 -14.81
N ARG A 32 7.02 33.76 -14.12
CA ARG A 32 5.84 33.20 -13.42
C ARG A 32 4.79 32.72 -14.40
N GLU A 33 4.63 33.37 -15.55
CA GLU A 33 3.76 32.90 -16.63
C GLU A 33 4.40 31.77 -17.45
N ASN A 34 5.73 31.75 -17.54
CA ASN A 34 6.52 30.80 -18.32
C ASN A 34 7.52 30.01 -17.44
N PRO A 35 7.07 29.27 -16.43
CA PRO A 35 7.96 28.62 -15.47
C PRO A 35 8.85 27.53 -16.08
N HIS A 36 8.43 26.91 -17.17
CA HIS A 36 9.27 25.97 -17.94
C HIS A 36 10.48 26.68 -18.56
N ARG A 37 10.29 27.95 -19.03
CA ARG A 37 11.40 28.75 -19.53
C ARG A 37 12.38 29.10 -18.41
N PHE A 38 11.88 29.37 -17.19
CA PHE A 38 12.74 29.59 -16.03
C PHE A 38 13.65 28.40 -15.75
N ALA A 39 13.10 27.19 -15.82
CA ALA A 39 13.88 25.97 -15.67
C ALA A 39 14.97 25.83 -16.74
N LEU A 40 14.65 26.15 -18.01
CA LEU A 40 15.58 26.04 -19.12
C LEU A 40 16.62 27.17 -19.11
N ASP A 41 16.17 28.43 -19.00
CA ASP A 41 17.00 29.62 -19.22
C ASP A 41 17.83 29.97 -17.99
N TYR A 42 17.23 29.85 -16.77
CA TYR A 42 17.89 30.25 -15.53
C TYR A 42 18.63 29.11 -14.85
N PHE A 43 17.98 27.92 -14.77
CA PHE A 43 18.62 26.76 -14.16
C PHE A 43 19.43 25.90 -15.13
N GLY A 44 19.26 26.07 -16.44
CA GLY A 44 19.95 25.27 -17.45
C GLY A 44 19.48 23.82 -17.55
N MET A 45 18.21 23.55 -17.20
CA MET A 45 17.61 22.19 -17.17
C MET A 45 17.22 21.73 -18.59
N SER A 46 18.18 21.68 -19.52
CA SER A 46 17.96 21.29 -20.93
C SER A 46 17.50 19.84 -21.11
N TRP A 47 17.65 19.02 -20.09
CA TRP A 47 17.18 17.63 -20.06
C TRP A 47 15.67 17.47 -19.92
N LEU A 48 14.94 18.53 -19.55
CA LEU A 48 13.48 18.52 -19.41
C LEU A 48 12.80 18.21 -20.74
N LYS A 49 12.06 17.12 -20.78
CA LYS A 49 11.26 16.75 -21.95
C LYS A 49 10.01 17.65 -22.10
N PRO A 50 9.45 17.79 -23.32
CA PRO A 50 8.30 18.68 -23.55
C PRO A 50 7.13 18.44 -22.62
N PHE A 51 6.79 17.17 -22.33
CA PHE A 51 5.69 16.86 -21.41
C PHE A 51 5.97 17.31 -19.96
N GLN A 52 7.23 17.24 -19.51
CA GLN A 52 7.62 17.73 -18.18
C GLN A 52 7.56 19.26 -18.11
N GLN A 53 7.91 19.94 -19.20
CA GLN A 53 7.76 21.39 -19.31
C GLN A 53 6.29 21.82 -19.19
N ILE A 54 5.37 21.09 -19.83
CA ILE A 54 3.92 21.30 -19.70
C ILE A 54 3.49 21.05 -18.25
N LEU A 55 3.94 19.97 -17.61
CA LEU A 55 3.62 19.67 -16.22
C LEU A 55 4.10 20.74 -15.25
N ILE A 56 5.29 21.33 -15.48
CA ILE A 56 5.79 22.46 -14.70
C ILE A 56 4.81 23.63 -14.79
N VAL A 57 4.36 23.99 -16.00
CA VAL A 57 3.38 25.08 -16.21
C VAL A 57 2.09 24.80 -15.44
N LEU A 58 1.56 23.58 -15.56
CA LEU A 58 0.32 23.18 -14.89
C LEU A 58 0.46 23.19 -13.34
N CYS A 59 1.58 22.72 -12.80
CA CYS A 59 1.86 22.76 -11.36
C CYS A 59 2.00 24.18 -10.80
N MET A 60 2.30 25.16 -11.65
CA MET A 60 2.37 26.57 -11.26
C MET A 60 1.03 27.28 -11.42
N LYS A 61 0.22 26.86 -12.40
CA LYS A 61 -1.05 27.50 -12.75
C LYS A 61 -2.20 27.07 -11.84
N PHE A 62 -2.29 25.76 -11.53
CA PHE A 62 -3.42 25.21 -10.76
C PHE A 62 -3.13 25.19 -9.27
N THR A 63 -4.17 25.53 -8.47
CA THR A 63 -4.10 25.48 -7.00
C THR A 63 -4.08 24.06 -6.48
N TYR A 64 -4.87 23.18 -7.09
CA TYR A 64 -5.01 21.77 -6.74
C TYR A 64 -4.74 20.91 -7.96
N ILE A 65 -3.63 20.18 -7.95
CA ILE A 65 -3.26 19.32 -9.07
C ILE A 65 -3.01 17.88 -8.58
N MET A 66 -3.53 16.93 -9.33
CA MET A 66 -3.30 15.50 -9.11
C MET A 66 -2.74 14.88 -10.38
N ILE A 67 -1.59 14.23 -10.25
CA ILE A 67 -0.86 13.59 -11.35
C ILE A 67 -0.77 12.11 -11.04
N ILE A 68 -1.48 11.29 -11.81
CA ILE A 68 -1.36 9.83 -11.79
C ILE A 68 -0.43 9.45 -12.92
N ALA A 69 0.75 8.94 -12.60
CA ALA A 69 1.81 8.75 -13.59
C ALA A 69 2.52 7.41 -13.42
N SER A 70 2.84 6.79 -14.55
CA SER A 70 3.57 5.53 -14.62
C SER A 70 4.96 5.59 -13.98
N ARG A 71 5.58 4.45 -13.74
CA ARG A 71 7.02 4.35 -13.48
C ARG A 71 7.80 4.94 -14.66
N GLY A 72 9.01 5.42 -14.41
CA GLY A 72 9.87 5.99 -15.45
C GLY A 72 9.51 7.41 -15.92
N MET A 73 8.38 8.01 -15.48
CA MET A 73 7.96 9.37 -15.86
C MET A 73 8.86 10.50 -15.31
N GLY A 74 9.80 10.18 -14.41
CA GLY A 74 10.61 11.19 -13.75
C GLY A 74 9.84 12.02 -12.71
N LYS A 75 8.88 11.40 -12.00
CA LYS A 75 8.06 12.04 -10.95
C LYS A 75 8.88 12.82 -9.94
N SER A 76 9.92 12.23 -9.38
CA SER A 76 10.80 12.90 -8.39
C SER A 76 11.61 14.05 -8.98
N GLN A 77 12.06 13.94 -10.25
CA GLN A 77 12.73 15.04 -10.95
C GLN A 77 11.79 16.22 -11.19
N LEU A 78 10.56 15.92 -11.62
CA LEU A 78 9.52 16.96 -11.80
C LEU A 78 9.21 17.65 -10.47
N SER A 79 9.02 16.88 -9.39
CA SER A 79 8.78 17.39 -8.04
C SER A 79 9.90 18.31 -7.58
N ALA A 80 11.14 17.90 -7.77
CA ALA A 80 12.33 18.70 -7.43
C ALA A 80 12.41 20.00 -8.23
N ALA A 81 12.17 19.95 -9.56
CA ALA A 81 12.18 21.11 -10.42
C ALA A 81 11.09 22.13 -10.03
N VAL A 82 9.85 21.67 -9.84
CA VAL A 82 8.72 22.51 -9.39
C VAL A 82 9.03 23.20 -8.05
N CYS A 83 9.59 22.47 -7.09
CA CYS A 83 9.99 23.02 -5.79
C CYS A 83 11.04 24.14 -5.95
N CYS A 84 12.09 23.92 -6.74
CA CYS A 84 13.14 24.92 -6.98
C CYS A 84 12.57 26.17 -7.66
N ILE A 85 11.77 26.02 -8.71
CA ILE A 85 11.14 27.12 -9.44
C ILE A 85 10.24 27.93 -8.51
N LYS A 86 9.37 27.27 -7.75
CA LYS A 86 8.51 27.95 -6.76
C LYS A 86 9.32 28.71 -5.72
N CYS A 87 10.40 28.10 -5.19
CA CYS A 87 11.21 28.74 -4.16
C CYS A 87 11.92 30.00 -4.63
N VAL A 88 12.34 30.09 -5.89
CA VAL A 88 13.00 31.28 -6.41
C VAL A 88 11.98 32.33 -6.85
N LEU A 89 10.96 31.95 -7.61
CA LEU A 89 9.97 32.89 -8.15
C LEU A 89 8.98 33.45 -7.13
N TYR A 90 8.80 32.75 -5.99
CA TYR A 90 7.88 33.15 -4.92
C TYR A 90 8.62 33.31 -3.58
N PRO A 91 9.30 34.44 -3.33
CA PRO A 91 10.07 34.64 -2.10
C PRO A 91 9.29 34.33 -0.83
N LYS A 92 9.97 33.74 0.15
CA LYS A 92 9.41 33.32 1.45
C LYS A 92 8.34 32.22 1.37
N ILE A 93 8.23 31.50 0.24
CA ILE A 93 7.34 30.35 0.17
C ILE A 93 7.86 29.20 1.05
N LYS A 94 6.95 28.52 1.72
CA LYS A 94 7.25 27.31 2.50
C LYS A 94 6.64 26.11 1.80
N ILE A 95 7.48 25.22 1.30
CA ILE A 95 7.06 23.98 0.64
C ILE A 95 7.25 22.83 1.62
N CYS A 96 6.21 22.02 1.80
CA CYS A 96 6.25 20.79 2.56
C CYS A 96 6.13 19.59 1.62
N ILE A 97 7.12 18.69 1.64
CA ILE A 97 7.07 17.42 0.92
C ILE A 97 6.68 16.34 1.92
N ALA A 98 5.61 15.61 1.62
CA ALA A 98 5.12 14.49 2.41
C ALA A 98 5.03 13.23 1.55
N ALA A 99 5.49 12.08 2.08
CA ALA A 99 5.30 10.77 1.47
C ALA A 99 5.00 9.72 2.55
N GLY A 100 4.52 8.57 2.15
CA GLY A 100 4.24 7.45 3.05
C GLY A 100 5.50 6.95 3.77
N LYS A 101 6.61 6.88 3.06
CA LYS A 101 7.94 6.56 3.62
C LYS A 101 8.85 7.78 3.56
N ARG A 102 9.55 8.07 4.66
CA ARG A 102 10.42 9.25 4.77
C ARG A 102 11.54 9.25 3.73
N GLY A 103 12.15 8.10 3.44
CA GLY A 103 13.20 7.97 2.44
C GLY A 103 12.78 8.47 1.06
N GLN A 104 11.54 8.22 0.63
CA GLN A 104 11.01 8.70 -0.65
C GLN A 104 10.97 10.23 -0.72
N SER A 105 10.52 10.89 0.34
CA SER A 105 10.50 12.36 0.38
C SER A 105 11.90 12.97 0.38
N VAL A 106 12.88 12.33 1.04
CA VAL A 106 14.29 12.77 1.05
C VAL A 106 14.89 12.65 -0.34
N ASN A 107 14.52 11.64 -1.13
CA ASN A 107 14.99 11.46 -2.51
C ASN A 107 14.71 12.68 -3.41
N VAL A 108 13.62 13.40 -3.17
CA VAL A 108 13.34 14.64 -3.91
C VAL A 108 14.38 15.72 -3.58
N LEU A 109 14.80 15.83 -2.30
CA LEU A 109 15.86 16.77 -1.91
C LEU A 109 17.23 16.33 -2.44
N ASN A 110 17.52 15.02 -2.41
CA ASN A 110 18.77 14.48 -2.96
C ASN A 110 18.89 14.82 -4.45
N LYS A 111 17.78 14.73 -5.21
CA LYS A 111 17.76 15.18 -6.62
C LYS A 111 18.16 16.65 -6.79
N ILE A 112 17.75 17.53 -5.88
CA ILE A 112 18.12 18.95 -5.93
C ILE A 112 19.62 19.10 -5.62
N VAL A 113 20.10 18.43 -4.57
CA VAL A 113 21.47 18.62 -4.07
C VAL A 113 22.50 17.89 -4.92
N GLU A 114 22.24 16.64 -5.31
CA GLU A 114 23.19 15.77 -5.99
C GLU A 114 23.12 15.91 -7.52
N ASP A 115 21.92 16.16 -8.10
CA ASP A 115 21.77 16.24 -9.56
C ASP A 115 21.68 17.69 -10.07
N PHE A 116 20.86 18.56 -9.46
CA PHE A 116 20.57 19.89 -10.00
C PHE A 116 21.63 20.92 -9.61
N MET A 117 22.03 20.98 -8.34
CA MET A 117 23.05 21.94 -7.89
C MET A 117 24.40 21.80 -8.61
N PRO A 118 24.94 20.58 -8.87
CA PRO A 118 26.17 20.46 -9.62
C PRO A 118 26.10 21.00 -11.06
N ARG A 119 24.91 20.88 -11.67
CA ARG A 119 24.67 21.27 -13.07
C ARG A 119 24.22 22.72 -13.25
N SER A 120 23.79 23.41 -12.18
CA SER A 120 23.26 24.76 -12.22
C SER A 120 23.92 25.68 -11.21
N GLN A 121 24.83 26.52 -11.68
CA GLN A 121 25.49 27.54 -10.85
C GLN A 121 24.47 28.53 -10.28
N ASN A 122 23.45 28.91 -11.07
CA ASN A 122 22.39 29.82 -10.62
C ASN A 122 21.60 29.21 -9.47
N LEU A 123 21.18 27.93 -9.56
CA LEU A 123 20.49 27.26 -8.47
C LEU A 123 21.36 27.18 -7.22
N ARG A 124 22.65 26.86 -7.36
CA ARG A 124 23.62 26.83 -6.25
C ARG A 124 23.71 28.18 -5.56
N ASN A 125 23.71 29.26 -6.33
CA ASN A 125 23.76 30.62 -5.81
C ASN A 125 22.48 31.02 -5.05
N GLU A 126 21.33 30.44 -5.37
CA GLU A 126 20.06 30.72 -4.71
C GLU A 126 19.94 30.00 -3.34
N ILE A 127 20.59 28.85 -3.18
CA ILE A 127 20.52 28.06 -1.97
C ILE A 127 21.45 28.65 -0.90
N LEU A 128 20.89 28.84 0.32
CA LEU A 128 21.61 29.33 1.48
C LEU A 128 22.27 28.19 2.27
N LYS A 129 21.47 27.17 2.59
CA LYS A 129 21.91 25.97 3.32
C LYS A 129 20.93 24.82 3.10
N TYR A 130 21.41 23.61 3.29
CA TYR A 130 20.59 22.39 3.19
C TYR A 130 21.06 21.34 4.17
N ASN A 131 20.18 20.39 4.47
CA ASN A 131 20.45 19.15 5.16
C ASN A 131 19.58 18.06 4.54
N VAL A 132 20.17 16.95 4.15
CA VAL A 132 19.46 15.79 3.55
C VAL A 132 19.50 14.56 4.46
N SER A 133 19.83 14.75 5.73
CA SER A 133 19.81 13.64 6.68
C SER A 133 18.38 13.12 6.91
N PRO A 134 18.20 11.80 7.11
CA PRO A 134 16.87 11.24 7.35
C PRO A 134 16.13 11.83 8.57
N SER A 135 16.84 12.40 9.54
CA SER A 135 16.23 12.98 10.76
C SER A 135 15.66 14.37 10.55
N ASP A 136 16.27 15.23 9.73
CA ASP A 136 15.84 16.62 9.51
C ASP A 136 16.24 17.09 8.10
N ALA A 137 15.46 16.72 7.08
CA ALA A 137 15.77 17.05 5.70
C ALA A 137 15.09 18.36 5.27
N PHE A 138 15.89 19.33 4.83
CA PHE A 138 15.41 20.65 4.36
C PHE A 138 16.39 21.32 3.41
N ILE A 139 15.87 22.29 2.62
CA ILE A 139 16.66 23.24 1.83
C ILE A 139 16.13 24.64 2.12
N MET A 140 17.02 25.59 2.40
CA MET A 140 16.71 27.01 2.59
C MET A 140 17.33 27.84 1.48
N PHE A 141 16.55 28.75 0.93
CA PHE A 141 16.96 29.69 -0.10
C PHE A 141 17.27 31.06 0.50
N LYS A 142 18.16 31.82 -0.16
CA LYS A 142 18.57 33.18 0.27
C LYS A 142 17.40 34.16 0.37
N ASN A 143 16.36 33.97 -0.45
CA ASN A 143 15.15 34.82 -0.45
C ASN A 143 14.16 34.45 0.69
N GLY A 144 14.55 33.56 1.60
CA GLY A 144 13.74 33.10 2.74
C GLY A 144 12.76 31.98 2.44
N SER A 145 12.77 31.44 1.22
CA SER A 145 11.97 30.25 0.86
C SER A 145 12.56 28.99 1.45
N THR A 146 11.71 28.01 1.74
CA THR A 146 12.13 26.73 2.34
C THR A 146 11.41 25.55 1.72
N ILE A 147 12.14 24.45 1.55
CA ILE A 147 11.59 23.12 1.28
C ILE A 147 11.88 22.26 2.50
N LYS A 148 10.88 21.64 3.09
CA LYS A 148 11.03 20.76 4.25
C LYS A 148 10.33 19.44 4.01
N VAL A 149 11.02 18.34 4.33
CA VAL A 149 10.43 17.00 4.34
C VAL A 149 9.74 16.76 5.67
N VAL A 150 8.52 16.26 5.61
CA VAL A 150 7.72 15.91 6.78
C VAL A 150 7.29 14.45 6.66
N THR A 151 7.57 13.67 7.70
CA THR A 151 7.05 12.31 7.79
C THR A 151 5.54 12.37 7.98
N ALA A 152 4.81 11.50 7.27
CA ALA A 152 3.37 11.36 7.40
C ALA A 152 3.02 10.71 8.76
N SER A 153 3.15 11.48 9.86
CA SER A 153 2.88 11.05 11.23
C SER A 153 2.15 12.13 12.03
N ASP A 154 1.50 11.74 13.12
CA ASP A 154 0.79 12.67 14.00
C ASP A 154 1.71 13.73 14.66
N SER A 155 3.00 13.46 14.80
CA SER A 155 3.99 14.39 15.36
C SER A 155 4.29 15.61 14.47
N ALA A 156 3.88 15.57 13.19
CA ALA A 156 4.13 16.64 12.23
C ALA A 156 3.19 17.86 12.36
N ARG A 157 2.29 17.91 13.35
CA ARG A 157 1.21 18.91 13.49
C ARG A 157 1.66 20.38 13.55
N SER A 158 2.91 20.66 13.87
CA SER A 158 3.44 22.03 14.01
C SER A 158 3.93 22.65 12.69
N ALA A 159 4.02 21.89 11.61
CA ALA A 159 4.51 22.40 10.31
C ALA A 159 3.53 23.42 9.68
N ARG A 160 4.10 24.41 8.99
CA ARG A 160 3.36 25.41 8.19
C ARG A 160 3.88 25.41 6.77
N ALA A 161 2.98 25.38 5.80
CA ALA A 161 3.34 25.35 4.39
C ALA A 161 2.38 26.19 3.54
N ASN A 162 2.91 26.79 2.47
CA ASN A 162 2.12 27.45 1.43
C ASN A 162 1.91 26.55 0.22
N CYS A 163 2.78 25.54 0.06
CA CYS A 163 2.66 24.50 -0.94
C CYS A 163 2.87 23.13 -0.29
N ILE A 164 1.95 22.22 -0.49
CA ILE A 164 2.08 20.82 -0.10
C ILE A 164 2.33 20.00 -1.37
N LEU A 165 3.40 19.21 -1.36
CA LEU A 165 3.68 18.20 -2.35
C LEU A 165 3.57 16.83 -1.67
N ALA A 166 2.52 16.09 -2.01
CA ALA A 166 2.29 14.72 -1.53
C ALA A 166 2.81 13.74 -2.59
N ASP A 167 4.03 13.25 -2.37
CA ASP A 167 4.70 12.29 -3.25
C ASP A 167 4.30 10.87 -2.86
N GLU A 168 3.99 10.03 -3.84
CA GLU A 168 3.39 8.71 -3.66
C GLU A 168 2.24 8.72 -2.62
N PHE A 169 1.29 9.67 -2.83
CA PHE A 169 0.25 9.95 -1.85
C PHE A 169 -0.65 8.76 -1.53
N VAL A 170 -0.75 7.77 -2.41
CA VAL A 170 -1.46 6.50 -2.15
C VAL A 170 -0.87 5.73 -0.96
N GLN A 171 0.40 5.93 -0.63
CA GLN A 171 1.05 5.30 0.53
C GLN A 171 0.84 6.09 1.84
N ILE A 172 0.25 7.29 1.78
CA ILE A 172 -0.03 8.11 2.96
C ILE A 172 -1.39 7.70 3.55
N LYS A 173 -1.47 7.42 4.84
CA LYS A 173 -2.76 7.14 5.49
C LYS A 173 -3.74 8.31 5.32
N LYS A 174 -4.98 8.02 4.93
CA LYS A 174 -6.04 9.03 4.72
C LYS A 174 -6.18 9.98 5.92
N THR A 175 -6.18 9.43 7.13
CA THR A 175 -6.32 10.20 8.38
C THR A 175 -5.17 11.20 8.55
N ILE A 176 -3.94 10.82 8.23
CA ILE A 176 -2.77 11.70 8.29
C ILE A 176 -2.84 12.76 7.20
N LEU A 177 -3.17 12.38 5.97
CA LEU A 177 -3.30 13.31 4.86
C LEU A 177 -4.34 14.40 5.18
N ASP A 178 -5.53 14.03 5.61
CA ASP A 178 -6.64 14.97 5.83
C ASP A 178 -6.52 15.73 7.15
N LYS A 179 -6.14 15.08 8.25
CA LYS A 179 -6.13 15.68 9.59
C LYS A 179 -4.82 16.39 9.95
N VAL A 180 -3.71 16.03 9.32
CA VAL A 180 -2.38 16.57 9.62
C VAL A 180 -1.84 17.38 8.45
N ILE A 181 -1.52 16.73 7.33
CA ILE A 181 -0.78 17.34 6.20
C ILE A 181 -1.56 18.51 5.59
N ARG A 182 -2.84 18.33 5.28
CA ARG A 182 -3.66 19.42 4.69
C ARG A 182 -3.88 20.61 5.63
N LYS A 183 -3.70 20.42 6.94
CA LYS A 183 -3.81 21.51 7.94
C LYS A 183 -2.56 22.39 8.01
N PHE A 184 -1.44 21.99 7.39
CA PHE A 184 -0.24 22.85 7.29
C PHE A 184 -0.50 24.17 6.57
N LYS A 185 -1.51 24.27 5.71
CA LYS A 185 -1.91 25.45 4.94
C LYS A 185 -2.60 26.54 5.77
N ALA A 186 -2.47 26.56 7.08
CA ALA A 186 -3.18 27.52 7.94
C ALA A 186 -2.76 28.99 7.75
N GLY A 187 -1.65 29.26 7.04
CA GLY A 187 -1.17 30.61 6.74
C GLY A 187 -0.92 30.81 5.24
N GLN A 188 -1.23 31.99 4.73
CA GLN A 188 -0.87 32.36 3.35
C GLN A 188 0.53 32.98 3.33
N ARG A 189 1.17 32.96 2.15
CA ARG A 189 2.44 33.63 1.94
C ARG A 189 2.29 35.13 2.11
N THR A 190 3.18 35.76 2.88
CA THR A 190 3.17 37.19 3.15
C THR A 190 4.48 37.82 2.66
N PRO A 191 4.63 38.14 1.37
CA PRO A 191 5.77 38.87 0.85
C PRO A 191 5.79 40.30 1.40
N ASN A 192 6.99 40.93 1.41
CA ASN A 192 7.18 42.23 2.05
C ASN A 192 6.35 43.37 1.44
N PHE A 193 5.94 43.24 0.17
CA PHE A 193 5.17 44.30 -0.48
C PHE A 193 3.76 44.47 0.12
N TYR A 194 3.17 43.47 0.75
CA TYR A 194 1.89 43.62 1.47
C TYR A 194 1.98 44.59 2.67
N ASN A 195 3.18 44.93 3.15
CA ASN A 195 3.37 45.91 4.20
C ASN A 195 3.25 47.35 3.69
N LYS A 196 3.21 47.57 2.36
CA LYS A 196 3.03 48.87 1.74
C LYS A 196 1.55 49.19 1.60
N PRO A 197 1.11 50.43 1.94
CA PRO A 197 -0.31 50.79 1.87
C PRO A 197 -0.97 50.55 0.52
N GLU A 198 -0.22 50.71 -0.57
CA GLU A 198 -0.67 50.59 -1.97
C GLU A 198 -1.11 49.14 -2.30
N TYR A 199 -0.60 48.13 -1.57
CA TYR A 199 -0.86 46.71 -1.82
C TYR A 199 -1.65 46.02 -0.70
N LYS A 200 -2.24 46.82 0.22
CA LYS A 200 -2.99 46.27 1.37
C LYS A 200 -4.17 45.39 0.92
N ASP A 201 -4.83 45.78 -0.13
CA ASP A 201 -6.02 45.09 -0.69
C ASP A 201 -5.68 44.21 -1.89
N TYR A 202 -4.39 43.98 -2.15
CA TYR A 202 -3.96 43.13 -3.26
C TYR A 202 -4.33 41.65 -2.98
N PRO A 203 -4.86 40.89 -3.98
CA PRO A 203 -5.27 39.51 -3.80
C PRO A 203 -4.15 38.64 -3.25
N LYS A 204 -4.43 37.92 -2.17
CA LYS A 204 -3.46 36.99 -1.60
C LYS A 204 -3.40 35.71 -2.42
N GLU A 205 -2.19 35.21 -2.66
CA GLU A 205 -1.98 33.96 -3.39
C GLU A 205 -2.57 32.77 -2.61
N PRO A 206 -3.31 31.89 -3.29
CA PRO A 206 -3.82 30.67 -2.66
C PRO A 206 -2.68 29.73 -2.31
N ASN A 207 -2.84 28.98 -1.24
CA ASN A 207 -1.95 27.86 -0.91
C ASN A 207 -2.23 26.69 -1.85
N THR A 208 -1.19 26.00 -2.34
CA THR A 208 -1.29 24.97 -3.38
C THR A 208 -1.12 23.56 -2.83
N GLU A 209 -1.77 22.58 -3.46
CA GLU A 209 -1.61 21.15 -3.19
C GLU A 209 -1.27 20.42 -4.50
N ILE A 210 -0.16 19.68 -4.48
CA ILE A 210 0.30 18.85 -5.59
C ILE A 210 0.33 17.41 -5.11
N TYR A 211 -0.43 16.53 -5.76
CA TYR A 211 -0.49 15.10 -5.49
C TYR A 211 0.13 14.35 -6.66
N ILE A 212 1.12 13.53 -6.40
CA ILE A 212 1.79 12.72 -7.43
C ILE A 212 1.87 11.28 -6.95
N SER A 213 1.43 10.33 -7.77
CA SER A 213 1.55 8.88 -7.48
C SER A 213 1.28 8.06 -8.73
N SER A 214 1.53 6.76 -8.67
CA SER A 214 0.92 5.78 -9.56
C SER A 214 -0.57 5.62 -9.23
N ALA A 215 -1.33 4.93 -10.09
CA ALA A 215 -2.70 4.52 -9.77
C ALA A 215 -2.68 3.42 -8.71
N TYR A 216 -3.84 3.13 -8.13
CA TYR A 216 -3.97 2.14 -7.09
C TYR A 216 -5.37 1.48 -7.17
N TYR A 217 -5.76 0.73 -6.16
CA TYR A 217 -7.07 0.08 -6.15
C TYR A 217 -8.23 1.06 -5.95
N LYS A 218 -9.38 0.80 -6.60
CA LYS A 218 -10.59 1.65 -6.53
C LYS A 218 -11.24 1.66 -5.14
N TYR A 219 -11.04 0.63 -4.33
CA TYR A 219 -11.50 0.61 -2.94
C TYR A 219 -10.64 1.49 -2.02
N HIS A 220 -9.43 1.86 -2.45
CA HIS A 220 -8.58 2.74 -1.67
C HIS A 220 -9.06 4.20 -1.72
N TYR A 221 -8.83 4.97 -0.67
CA TYR A 221 -9.26 6.37 -0.57
C TYR A 221 -8.74 7.26 -1.71
N SER A 222 -7.63 6.88 -2.33
CA SER A 222 -7.05 7.62 -3.47
C SER A 222 -8.01 7.69 -4.65
N TRP A 223 -8.80 6.66 -4.90
CA TRP A 223 -9.84 6.66 -5.93
C TRP A 223 -10.98 7.63 -5.63
N ALA A 224 -11.47 7.62 -4.40
CA ALA A 224 -12.48 8.60 -3.97
C ALA A 224 -11.96 10.03 -4.09
N LYS A 225 -10.67 10.26 -3.72
CA LYS A 225 -10.01 11.55 -3.86
C LYS A 225 -9.83 11.94 -5.34
N PHE A 226 -9.43 11.00 -6.20
CA PHE A 226 -9.33 11.19 -7.65
C PHE A 226 -10.69 11.62 -8.23
N LYS A 227 -11.77 10.89 -7.94
CA LYS A 227 -13.13 11.25 -8.39
C LYS A 227 -13.56 12.65 -7.91
N ALA A 228 -13.25 13.00 -6.67
CA ALA A 228 -13.56 14.33 -6.12
C ALA A 228 -12.79 15.43 -6.85
N PHE A 229 -11.49 15.23 -7.11
CA PHE A 229 -10.67 16.18 -7.89
C PHE A 229 -11.17 16.30 -9.33
N PHE A 230 -11.48 15.18 -9.97
CA PHE A 230 -12.02 15.19 -11.35
C PHE A 230 -13.37 15.90 -11.43
N LYS A 231 -14.27 15.67 -10.46
CA LYS A 231 -15.54 16.38 -10.36
C LYS A 231 -15.35 17.90 -10.15
N SER A 232 -14.37 18.28 -9.33
CA SER A 232 -14.03 19.69 -9.10
C SER A 232 -13.38 20.31 -10.33
N MET A 233 -12.52 19.60 -11.05
CA MET A 233 -11.93 20.06 -12.30
C MET A 233 -12.97 20.46 -13.37
N ILE A 234 -14.09 19.72 -13.44
CA ILE A 234 -15.19 20.04 -14.37
C ILE A 234 -15.94 21.32 -13.95
N LYS A 235 -15.97 21.63 -12.64
CA LYS A 235 -16.76 22.73 -12.06
C LYS A 235 -15.95 23.99 -11.75
N GLU A 236 -14.67 23.84 -11.48
CA GLU A 236 -13.81 24.87 -10.93
C GLU A 236 -12.48 24.92 -11.68
N GLU A 237 -12.07 26.09 -12.12
CA GLU A 237 -10.82 26.30 -12.85
C GLU A 237 -9.54 26.08 -12.00
N SER A 238 -9.68 25.96 -10.68
CA SER A 238 -8.54 25.81 -9.77
C SER A 238 -8.02 24.36 -9.64
N TYR A 239 -8.74 23.38 -10.16
CA TYR A 239 -8.40 21.95 -10.10
C TYR A 239 -7.90 21.41 -11.42
N MET A 240 -6.93 20.48 -11.36
CA MET A 240 -6.44 19.73 -12.52
C MET A 240 -6.14 18.29 -12.13
N VAL A 241 -6.57 17.35 -12.96
CA VAL A 241 -6.27 15.92 -12.85
C VAL A 241 -5.66 15.43 -14.14
N LEU A 242 -4.57 14.70 -14.06
CA LEU A 242 -3.80 14.21 -15.20
C LEU A 242 -3.43 12.75 -15.01
N GLY A 243 -3.53 11.96 -16.08
CA GLY A 243 -3.09 10.57 -16.15
C GLY A 243 -2.04 10.38 -17.25
N PHE A 244 -0.93 9.71 -16.95
CA PHE A 244 0.17 9.50 -17.90
C PHE A 244 0.64 8.05 -17.89
N PRO A 245 0.25 7.26 -18.90
CA PRO A 245 0.69 5.88 -19.04
C PRO A 245 2.13 5.76 -19.57
N TYR A 246 2.70 4.57 -19.49
CA TYR A 246 4.11 4.25 -19.80
C TYR A 246 4.53 4.53 -21.25
N GLN A 247 3.61 4.64 -22.18
CA GLN A 247 3.91 4.96 -23.58
C GLN A 247 4.57 6.34 -23.72
N LEU A 248 4.27 7.28 -22.81
CA LEU A 248 4.86 8.60 -22.85
C LEU A 248 6.34 8.62 -22.48
N PRO A 249 6.79 8.00 -21.37
CA PRO A 249 8.23 7.88 -21.08
C PRO A 249 9.00 7.06 -22.12
N ILE A 250 8.39 6.06 -22.78
CA ILE A 250 9.02 5.36 -23.90
C ILE A 250 9.29 6.34 -25.05
N LYS A 251 8.27 7.10 -25.49
CA LYS A 251 8.44 8.12 -26.55
C LYS A 251 9.46 9.20 -26.19
N ALA A 252 9.60 9.51 -24.89
CA ALA A 252 10.56 10.46 -24.39
C ALA A 252 11.98 9.91 -24.25
N GLY A 253 12.18 8.58 -24.45
CA GLY A 253 13.47 7.92 -24.33
C GLY A 253 13.95 7.72 -22.89
N TYR A 254 13.02 7.67 -21.93
CA TYR A 254 13.32 7.37 -20.52
C TYR A 254 13.21 5.88 -20.21
N TYR A 255 12.41 5.15 -20.97
CA TYR A 255 12.13 3.74 -20.75
C TYR A 255 12.31 2.96 -22.06
N PRO A 256 13.16 1.94 -22.13
CA PRO A 256 13.36 1.14 -23.34
C PRO A 256 12.09 0.33 -23.67
N ALA A 257 11.64 0.36 -24.91
CA ALA A 257 10.47 -0.40 -25.33
C ALA A 257 10.69 -1.92 -25.27
N GLU A 258 11.94 -2.37 -25.43
CA GLU A 258 12.32 -3.76 -25.30
C GLU A 258 12.16 -4.28 -23.87
N GLN A 259 12.60 -3.53 -22.89
CA GLN A 259 12.43 -3.88 -21.47
C GLN A 259 10.94 -4.06 -21.12
N VAL A 260 10.05 -3.21 -21.66
CA VAL A 260 8.61 -3.36 -21.48
C VAL A 260 8.09 -4.68 -22.04
N ARG A 261 8.59 -5.09 -23.21
CA ARG A 261 8.18 -6.37 -23.81
C ARG A 261 8.69 -7.56 -23.01
N GLU A 262 9.92 -7.48 -22.52
CA GLU A 262 10.52 -8.52 -21.68
C GLU A 262 9.72 -8.68 -20.38
N GLU A 263 9.46 -7.59 -19.64
CA GLU A 263 8.66 -7.62 -18.41
C GLU A 263 7.24 -8.17 -18.64
N MET A 264 6.60 -7.87 -19.80
CA MET A 264 5.26 -8.38 -20.12
C MET A 264 5.25 -9.86 -20.54
N GLN A 265 6.42 -10.45 -20.84
CA GLN A 265 6.59 -11.85 -21.23
C GLN A 265 7.09 -12.74 -20.09
N GLU A 266 7.42 -12.15 -18.92
CA GLU A 266 7.81 -12.91 -17.74
C GLU A 266 6.67 -13.82 -17.25
N ASP A 267 7.03 -15.03 -16.82
CA ASP A 267 6.03 -16.04 -16.39
C ASP A 267 5.26 -15.58 -15.13
N ASP A 268 5.83 -14.67 -14.33
CA ASP A 268 5.22 -14.08 -13.13
C ASP A 268 4.60 -12.69 -13.38
N PHE A 269 4.34 -12.33 -14.65
CA PHE A 269 3.76 -11.03 -15.02
C PHE A 269 2.41 -10.78 -14.35
N ASP A 270 2.37 -9.78 -13.46
CA ASP A 270 1.14 -9.30 -12.83
C ASP A 270 0.50 -8.17 -13.65
N SER A 271 -0.52 -8.50 -14.43
CA SER A 271 -1.24 -7.56 -15.30
C SER A 271 -1.96 -6.45 -14.51
N ILE A 272 -2.33 -6.68 -13.25
CA ILE A 272 -3.02 -5.70 -12.40
C ILE A 272 -2.02 -4.71 -11.82
N ALA A 273 -0.91 -5.21 -11.25
CA ALA A 273 0.19 -4.35 -10.82
C ALA A 273 0.72 -3.51 -11.98
N TRP A 274 0.89 -4.13 -13.16
CA TRP A 274 1.27 -3.43 -14.39
C TRP A 274 0.29 -2.31 -14.75
N GLY A 275 -1.01 -2.61 -14.78
CA GLY A 275 -2.06 -1.64 -15.07
C GLY A 275 -2.04 -0.45 -14.11
N MET A 276 -1.82 -0.68 -12.82
CA MET A 276 -1.74 0.40 -11.83
C MET A 276 -0.44 1.20 -11.94
N GLU A 277 0.71 0.53 -12.07
CA GLU A 277 2.01 1.19 -12.02
C GLU A 277 2.47 1.74 -13.37
N MET A 278 2.09 1.10 -14.47
CA MET A 278 2.55 1.45 -15.82
C MET A 278 1.45 2.09 -16.68
N GLU A 279 0.20 1.66 -16.60
CA GLU A 279 -0.89 2.21 -17.41
C GLU A 279 -1.68 3.32 -16.71
N SER A 280 -1.36 3.63 -15.45
CA SER A 280 -2.08 4.64 -14.65
C SER A 280 -3.58 4.35 -14.49
N MET A 281 -3.94 3.07 -14.45
CA MET A 281 -5.33 2.61 -14.34
C MET A 281 -5.66 2.21 -12.90
N PHE A 282 -6.81 2.67 -12.40
CA PHE A 282 -7.33 2.23 -11.12
C PHE A 282 -8.06 0.90 -11.27
N PHE A 283 -7.69 -0.11 -10.46
CA PHE A 283 -8.24 -1.46 -10.49
C PHE A 283 -9.11 -1.78 -9.28
N GLY A 284 -9.95 -2.82 -9.45
CA GLY A 284 -10.75 -3.44 -8.39
C GLY A 284 -12.04 -2.71 -8.06
N GLU A 285 -12.80 -3.34 -7.18
CA GLU A 285 -14.15 -3.06 -6.74
C GLU A 285 -15.17 -2.96 -7.89
N SER A 286 -15.78 -4.10 -8.18
CA SER A 286 -17.05 -4.08 -8.91
C SER A 286 -18.15 -3.54 -7.97
N GLU A 287 -19.22 -2.98 -8.55
CA GLU A 287 -20.42 -2.59 -7.79
C GLU A 287 -21.06 -3.80 -7.06
N ASN A 288 -20.66 -5.01 -7.42
CA ASN A 288 -21.11 -6.30 -6.90
C ASN A 288 -20.06 -7.02 -6.04
N ALA A 289 -19.07 -6.32 -5.48
CA ALA A 289 -18.09 -6.94 -4.58
C ALA A 289 -18.77 -7.55 -3.35
N PHE A 290 -18.45 -8.81 -3.03
CA PHE A 290 -19.06 -9.50 -1.90
C PHE A 290 -18.49 -9.02 -0.56
N TYR A 291 -17.22 -8.66 -0.51
CA TYR A 291 -16.52 -8.14 0.67
C TYR A 291 -16.17 -6.67 0.51
N SER A 292 -16.41 -5.87 1.55
CA SER A 292 -16.02 -4.46 1.57
C SER A 292 -14.57 -4.31 2.07
N PHE A 293 -13.78 -3.48 1.39
CA PHE A 293 -12.42 -3.16 1.84
C PHE A 293 -12.41 -2.53 3.24
N ASP A 294 -13.33 -1.61 3.51
CA ASP A 294 -13.39 -0.93 4.82
C ASP A 294 -13.65 -1.94 5.96
N GLU A 295 -14.49 -2.96 5.74
CA GLU A 295 -14.74 -4.03 6.72
C GLU A 295 -13.48 -4.88 6.96
N LEU A 296 -12.76 -5.26 5.89
CA LEU A 296 -11.52 -6.04 5.97
C LEU A 296 -10.36 -5.25 6.58
N ASP A 297 -10.22 -3.97 6.23
CA ASP A 297 -9.18 -3.10 6.81
C ASP A 297 -9.42 -2.86 8.30
N ASN A 298 -10.68 -2.75 8.74
CA ASN A 298 -11.04 -2.68 10.15
C ASN A 298 -10.75 -3.99 10.92
N ALA A 299 -10.65 -5.12 10.22
CA ALA A 299 -10.26 -6.41 10.80
C ALA A 299 -8.74 -6.52 11.04
N ARG A 300 -7.91 -5.64 10.51
CA ARG A 300 -6.46 -5.60 10.71
C ARG A 300 -6.10 -5.18 12.13
N ARG A 301 -6.08 -6.14 13.06
CA ARG A 301 -5.85 -5.89 14.49
C ARG A 301 -4.62 -6.59 15.06
N ILE A 302 -4.07 -7.57 14.33
CA ILE A 302 -2.89 -8.34 14.78
C ILE A 302 -1.64 -7.56 14.35
N LYS A 303 -0.80 -7.20 15.31
CA LYS A 303 0.41 -6.39 15.05
C LYS A 303 1.59 -7.24 14.61
N ILE A 304 1.76 -8.40 15.22
CA ILE A 304 2.90 -9.31 14.99
C ILE A 304 2.32 -10.69 14.70
N PRO A 305 2.73 -11.35 13.60
CA PRO A 305 2.34 -12.73 13.32
C PRO A 305 3.02 -13.71 14.30
N ILE A 306 2.44 -14.87 14.49
CA ILE A 306 3.18 -16.01 15.03
C ILE A 306 3.95 -16.61 13.86
N TYR A 307 5.27 -16.75 14.02
CA TYR A 307 6.12 -17.30 12.97
C TYR A 307 6.35 -18.82 13.18
N PRO A 308 6.77 -19.55 12.14
CA PRO A 308 7.25 -20.93 12.32
C PRO A 308 8.37 -21.00 13.38
N ARG A 309 8.38 -22.04 14.19
CA ARG A 309 9.35 -22.17 15.30
C ARG A 309 10.82 -21.90 14.90
N PRO A 310 11.33 -22.42 13.76
CA PRO A 310 12.72 -22.18 13.37
C PRO A 310 13.08 -20.72 13.19
N TYR A 311 12.10 -19.84 12.84
CA TYR A 311 12.38 -18.41 12.58
C TYR A 311 12.80 -17.67 13.86
N TYR A 312 12.34 -18.10 15.03
CA TYR A 312 12.73 -17.45 16.29
C TYR A 312 14.21 -17.62 16.62
N ALA A 313 14.86 -18.67 16.13
CA ALA A 313 16.30 -18.87 16.27
C ALA A 313 17.12 -17.84 15.46
N LEU A 314 16.58 -17.35 14.32
CA LEU A 314 17.22 -16.35 13.50
C LEU A 314 17.28 -14.98 14.17
N LEU A 315 16.26 -14.64 14.99
CA LEU A 315 16.17 -13.32 15.64
C LEU A 315 17.15 -13.15 16.79
N ASN A 316 17.61 -14.22 17.43
CA ASN A 316 18.54 -14.22 18.56
C ASN A 316 18.19 -13.16 19.63
N ASP A 317 16.89 -12.96 19.91
CA ASP A 317 16.36 -11.96 20.83
C ASP A 317 15.35 -12.56 21.78
N ASN A 318 15.63 -12.48 23.08
CA ASN A 318 14.75 -12.99 24.14
C ASN A 318 13.35 -12.31 24.18
N LYS A 319 13.16 -11.20 23.47
CA LYS A 319 11.87 -10.53 23.36
C LYS A 319 10.93 -11.19 22.36
N TYR A 320 11.48 -11.90 21.37
CA TYR A 320 10.72 -12.62 20.38
C TYR A 320 10.80 -14.11 20.70
N LYS A 321 9.81 -14.59 21.44
CA LYS A 321 9.67 -16.01 21.77
C LYS A 321 8.44 -16.58 21.07
N TYR A 322 8.53 -17.85 20.74
CA TYR A 322 7.37 -18.57 20.25
C TYR A 322 6.23 -18.50 21.27
N GLU A 323 5.04 -18.15 20.79
CA GLU A 323 3.85 -18.02 21.64
C GLU A 323 3.22 -19.40 21.85
N LEU A 324 3.32 -19.92 23.06
CA LEU A 324 2.71 -21.20 23.45
C LEU A 324 1.19 -21.08 23.44
N LYS A 325 0.50 -22.19 23.17
CA LYS A 325 -0.97 -22.24 23.20
C LYS A 325 -1.49 -21.90 24.60
N GLN A 326 -2.54 -21.09 24.61
CA GLN A 326 -3.30 -20.77 25.82
C GLN A 326 -4.29 -21.91 26.13
N ASN A 327 -4.80 -21.93 27.36
CA ASN A 327 -5.80 -22.94 27.73
C ASN A 327 -7.09 -22.74 26.90
N GLY A 328 -7.55 -23.81 26.25
CA GLY A 328 -8.71 -23.80 25.37
C GLY A 328 -8.47 -23.19 23.98
N GLU A 329 -7.24 -22.81 23.64
CA GLU A 329 -6.87 -22.37 22.30
C GLU A 329 -6.83 -23.55 21.33
N ILE A 330 -7.40 -23.35 20.14
CA ILE A 330 -7.35 -24.30 19.02
C ILE A 330 -6.63 -23.64 17.85
N ARG A 331 -5.77 -24.36 17.15
CA ARG A 331 -5.10 -23.89 15.92
C ARG A 331 -5.47 -24.78 14.75
N LEU A 332 -5.89 -24.15 13.66
CA LEU A 332 -6.34 -24.78 12.42
C LEU A 332 -5.35 -24.49 11.29
N LEU A 333 -5.05 -25.51 10.49
CA LEU A 333 -4.31 -25.36 9.23
C LEU A 333 -5.26 -25.58 8.06
N GLY A 334 -5.59 -24.54 7.33
CA GLY A 334 -6.32 -24.62 6.07
C GLY A 334 -5.37 -24.82 4.90
N MET A 335 -5.77 -25.66 3.94
CA MET A 335 -4.98 -25.94 2.73
C MET A 335 -5.87 -25.91 1.50
N ASP A 336 -5.51 -25.04 0.55
CA ASP A 336 -5.99 -25.06 -0.84
C ASP A 336 -4.83 -25.44 -1.75
N VAL A 337 -5.00 -26.43 -2.62
CA VAL A 337 -3.89 -27.15 -3.24
C VAL A 337 -3.90 -27.06 -4.75
N ALA A 338 -2.75 -26.69 -5.32
CA ALA A 338 -2.48 -26.68 -6.76
C ALA A 338 -1.15 -27.36 -7.10
N THR A 339 -1.05 -27.94 -8.29
CA THR A 339 0.19 -28.62 -8.75
C THR A 339 0.88 -27.91 -9.91
N GLN A 340 0.20 -27.01 -10.59
CA GLN A 340 0.78 -26.27 -11.72
C GLN A 340 1.29 -24.92 -11.22
N GLY A 341 2.60 -24.67 -11.37
CA GLY A 341 3.20 -23.38 -11.09
C GLY A 341 3.00 -22.36 -12.22
N GLY A 342 3.27 -21.09 -11.93
CA GLY A 342 3.25 -19.97 -12.87
C GLY A 342 2.19 -18.91 -12.54
N ALA A 343 2.42 -17.67 -12.92
CA ALA A 343 1.59 -16.51 -12.57
C ALA A 343 0.11 -16.60 -12.95
N LYS A 344 -0.23 -17.47 -13.89
CA LYS A 344 -1.61 -17.69 -14.38
C LYS A 344 -2.28 -18.95 -13.80
N ASN A 345 -1.56 -19.74 -13.01
CA ASN A 345 -2.07 -20.97 -12.41
C ASN A 345 -2.34 -20.76 -10.93
N ASP A 346 -3.19 -21.61 -10.34
CA ASP A 346 -3.47 -21.59 -8.92
C ASP A 346 -2.22 -21.96 -8.12
N ALA A 347 -2.06 -21.36 -6.94
CA ALA A 347 -0.97 -21.66 -6.01
C ALA A 347 -1.49 -22.48 -4.83
N THR A 348 -0.65 -23.37 -4.28
CA THR A 348 -0.98 -24.00 -2.99
C THR A 348 -0.89 -22.97 -1.88
N CYS A 349 -1.95 -22.85 -1.09
CA CYS A 349 -2.04 -21.90 0.00
C CYS A 349 -2.22 -22.61 1.34
N PHE A 350 -1.42 -22.22 2.33
CA PHE A 350 -1.52 -22.63 3.72
C PHE A 350 -1.94 -21.45 4.58
N SER A 351 -3.01 -21.62 5.37
CA SER A 351 -3.48 -20.60 6.31
C SER A 351 -3.53 -21.15 7.73
N VAL A 352 -2.95 -20.45 8.70
CA VAL A 352 -3.01 -20.82 10.11
C VAL A 352 -3.96 -19.86 10.84
N ILE A 353 -5.04 -20.44 11.39
CA ILE A 353 -6.05 -19.70 12.15
C ILE A 353 -6.00 -20.14 13.61
N GLN A 354 -5.78 -19.17 14.49
CA GLN A 354 -5.81 -19.32 15.94
C GLN A 354 -7.20 -18.98 16.47
N LEU A 355 -7.81 -19.89 17.21
CA LEU A 355 -9.09 -19.72 17.87
C LEU A 355 -8.86 -19.48 19.36
N ILE A 356 -9.16 -18.27 19.84
CA ILE A 356 -9.01 -17.90 21.26
C ILE A 356 -10.41 -17.85 21.90
N PRO A 357 -10.66 -18.56 23.00
CA PRO A 357 -11.92 -18.48 23.72
C PRO A 357 -12.23 -17.02 24.15
N ALA A 358 -13.43 -16.54 23.84
CA ALA A 358 -13.82 -15.15 24.08
C ALA A 358 -15.05 -15.00 25.01
N GLY A 359 -15.37 -16.01 25.78
CA GLY A 359 -16.61 -16.05 26.56
C GLY A 359 -17.86 -16.32 25.69
N ASN A 360 -18.99 -16.60 26.32
CA ASN A 360 -20.27 -16.90 25.66
C ASN A 360 -20.19 -17.96 24.54
N ASN A 361 -19.31 -18.95 24.71
CA ASN A 361 -19.07 -20.02 23.74
C ASN A 361 -18.76 -19.51 22.33
N GLN A 362 -17.92 -18.48 22.25
CA GLN A 362 -17.44 -17.89 21.00
C GLN A 362 -15.91 -17.91 20.97
N TYR A 363 -15.38 -17.96 19.75
CA TYR A 363 -13.94 -17.79 19.51
C TYR A 363 -13.65 -16.46 18.80
N ILE A 364 -12.56 -15.80 19.22
CA ILE A 364 -11.87 -14.83 18.37
C ILE A 364 -10.99 -15.63 17.42
N LYS A 365 -11.12 -15.39 16.14
CA LYS A 365 -10.48 -16.10 15.04
C LYS A 365 -9.38 -15.21 14.45
N ASN A 366 -8.13 -15.50 14.79
CA ASN A 366 -6.97 -14.73 14.33
C ASN A 366 -6.31 -15.46 13.16
N LEU A 367 -6.21 -14.84 11.98
CA LEU A 367 -5.33 -15.32 10.91
C LEU A 367 -3.90 -14.91 11.29
N ILE A 368 -3.12 -15.84 11.84
CA ILE A 368 -1.79 -15.59 12.40
C ILE A 368 -0.67 -15.81 11.41
N TYR A 369 -0.90 -16.62 10.37
CA TYR A 369 0.08 -16.93 9.33
C TYR A 369 -0.61 -17.29 8.01
N LEU A 370 0.02 -16.94 6.92
CA LEU A 370 -0.43 -17.24 5.57
C LEU A 370 0.79 -17.34 4.67
N GLU A 371 0.91 -18.44 3.91
CA GLU A 371 1.94 -18.61 2.89
C GLU A 371 1.39 -19.25 1.62
N THR A 372 2.07 -19.03 0.50
CA THR A 372 1.75 -19.65 -0.79
C THR A 372 2.98 -20.31 -1.38
N LEU A 373 2.78 -21.48 -2.01
CA LEU A 373 3.79 -22.19 -2.78
C LEU A 373 3.34 -22.23 -4.24
N ASP A 374 4.20 -21.74 -5.13
CA ASP A 374 3.94 -21.76 -6.58
C ASP A 374 4.35 -23.13 -7.16
N GLY A 375 3.36 -24.02 -7.38
CA GLY A 375 3.59 -25.36 -7.92
C GLY A 375 4.29 -26.32 -6.93
N GLY A 376 5.00 -27.30 -7.49
CA GLY A 376 5.75 -28.29 -6.73
C GLY A 376 5.07 -29.66 -6.66
N HIS A 377 5.82 -30.66 -6.17
CA HIS A 377 5.30 -32.00 -6.01
C HIS A 377 4.37 -32.09 -4.81
N THR A 378 3.32 -32.89 -4.93
CA THR A 378 2.35 -33.13 -3.83
C THR A 378 3.00 -33.70 -2.57
N PHE A 379 4.11 -34.43 -2.73
CA PHE A 379 4.90 -34.92 -1.60
C PHE A 379 5.51 -33.76 -0.81
N ASP A 380 6.17 -32.81 -1.46
CA ASP A 380 6.82 -31.66 -0.80
C ASP A 380 5.78 -30.76 -0.11
N GLN A 381 4.63 -30.59 -0.74
CA GLN A 381 3.50 -29.83 -0.15
C GLN A 381 2.94 -30.55 1.10
N SER A 382 2.90 -31.89 1.10
CA SER A 382 2.48 -32.66 2.28
C SER A 382 3.51 -32.60 3.41
N ILE A 383 4.82 -32.64 3.10
CA ILE A 383 5.89 -32.39 4.08
C ILE A 383 5.77 -31.00 4.67
N ARG A 384 5.52 -29.97 3.83
CA ARG A 384 5.32 -28.62 4.35
C ARG A 384 4.14 -28.51 5.30
N ALA A 385 3.03 -29.19 5.02
CA ALA A 385 1.88 -29.25 5.93
C ALA A 385 2.26 -29.86 7.29
N ARG A 386 3.10 -30.91 7.30
CA ARG A 386 3.62 -31.54 8.53
C ARG A 386 4.51 -30.60 9.32
N GLN A 387 5.41 -29.89 8.63
CA GLN A 387 6.26 -28.89 9.26
C GLN A 387 5.44 -27.78 9.92
N LEU A 388 4.42 -27.27 9.23
CA LEU A 388 3.53 -26.24 9.78
C LEU A 388 2.69 -26.77 10.95
N TYR A 389 2.27 -28.05 10.88
CA TYR A 389 1.55 -28.70 11.97
C TYR A 389 2.37 -28.69 13.27
N ASP A 390 3.64 -29.08 13.20
CA ASP A 390 4.54 -29.08 14.36
C ASP A 390 4.90 -27.66 14.81
N ASP A 391 5.24 -26.78 13.86
CA ASP A 391 5.68 -25.42 14.14
C ASP A 391 4.61 -24.59 14.84
N TYR A 392 3.33 -24.87 14.55
CA TYR A 392 2.20 -24.12 15.10
C TYR A 392 1.37 -24.89 16.12
N GLU A 393 1.77 -26.11 16.48
CA GLU A 393 0.97 -26.97 17.37
C GLU A 393 -0.49 -27.07 16.91
N ILE A 394 -0.69 -27.40 15.63
CA ILE A 394 -2.00 -27.47 14.99
C ILE A 394 -2.84 -28.59 15.61
N ASP A 395 -4.14 -28.38 15.80
CA ASP A 395 -5.09 -29.40 16.25
C ASP A 395 -5.74 -30.11 15.08
N TYR A 396 -6.12 -29.37 14.04
CA TYR A 396 -6.84 -29.89 12.89
C TYR A 396 -6.33 -29.30 11.57
N VAL A 397 -6.27 -30.16 10.55
CA VAL A 397 -5.91 -29.83 9.18
C VAL A 397 -7.15 -29.90 8.31
N ILE A 398 -7.44 -28.84 7.57
CA ILE A 398 -8.59 -28.71 6.68
C ILE A 398 -8.10 -28.73 5.24
N LEU A 399 -8.45 -29.75 4.49
CA LEU A 399 -7.97 -30.00 3.13
C LEU A 399 -9.12 -30.17 2.15
N ASP A 400 -9.11 -29.42 1.04
CA ASP A 400 -9.99 -29.75 -0.08
C ASP A 400 -9.48 -31.00 -0.77
N THR A 401 -10.25 -32.09 -0.67
CA THR A 401 -9.95 -33.40 -1.23
C THR A 401 -10.54 -33.62 -2.62
N ASN A 402 -10.92 -32.56 -3.31
CA ASN A 402 -11.24 -32.64 -4.75
C ASN A 402 -9.95 -32.66 -5.60
N GLY A 403 -9.96 -33.41 -6.69
CA GLY A 403 -8.87 -33.37 -7.67
C GLY A 403 -7.49 -33.69 -7.07
N VAL A 404 -6.57 -32.72 -7.11
CA VAL A 404 -5.19 -32.84 -6.63
C VAL A 404 -5.10 -33.08 -5.13
N GLY A 405 -6.03 -32.55 -4.36
CA GLY A 405 -6.03 -32.70 -2.90
C GLY A 405 -6.13 -34.15 -2.43
N ILE A 406 -6.69 -35.07 -3.25
CA ILE A 406 -6.66 -36.49 -2.95
C ILE A 406 -5.21 -37.02 -2.86
N SER A 407 -4.33 -36.58 -3.76
CA SER A 407 -2.93 -37.04 -3.75
C SER A 407 -2.18 -36.58 -2.50
N ILE A 408 -2.46 -35.36 -2.03
CA ILE A 408 -1.88 -34.86 -0.77
C ILE A 408 -2.46 -35.61 0.41
N PHE A 409 -3.77 -35.86 0.41
CA PHE A 409 -4.40 -36.69 1.44
C PHE A 409 -3.75 -38.06 1.50
N ASP A 410 -3.51 -38.73 0.35
CA ASP A 410 -2.87 -40.05 0.28
C ASP A 410 -1.44 -40.03 0.83
N ASN A 411 -0.71 -38.95 0.69
CA ASN A 411 0.59 -38.77 1.33
C ASN A 411 0.46 -38.59 2.86
N LEU A 412 -0.52 -37.78 3.31
CA LEU A 412 -0.70 -37.48 4.74
C LEU A 412 -1.23 -38.69 5.56
N VAL A 413 -1.92 -39.65 4.94
CA VAL A 413 -2.39 -40.88 5.65
C VAL A 413 -1.34 -41.97 5.69
N GLN A 414 -0.11 -41.70 5.28
CA GLN A 414 1.04 -42.62 5.37
C GLN A 414 2.14 -41.98 6.20
N GLU A 415 3.07 -42.82 6.67
CA GLU A 415 4.31 -42.34 7.27
C GLU A 415 5.14 -41.59 6.22
N GLN A 416 5.71 -40.45 6.61
CA GLN A 416 6.54 -39.60 5.72
C GLN A 416 7.87 -39.27 6.41
N ILE A 417 8.94 -39.20 5.61
CA ILE A 417 10.27 -38.82 6.06
C ILE A 417 10.54 -37.41 5.59
N ASP A 418 10.83 -36.51 6.51
CA ASP A 418 11.32 -35.17 6.25
C ASP A 418 12.85 -35.15 6.33
N SER A 419 13.52 -35.14 5.19
CA SER A 419 14.99 -35.15 5.13
C SER A 419 15.61 -33.81 5.57
N ASP A 420 14.86 -32.72 5.51
CA ASP A 420 15.37 -31.40 5.90
C ASP A 420 15.41 -31.22 7.42
N ARG A 421 14.53 -31.90 8.14
CA ARG A 421 14.44 -31.85 9.61
C ARG A 421 14.92 -33.13 10.30
N ASP A 422 15.27 -34.17 9.53
CA ASP A 422 15.62 -35.50 10.01
C ASP A 422 14.52 -36.08 10.94
N LEU A 423 13.25 -35.95 10.51
CA LEU A 423 12.07 -36.37 11.24
C LEU A 423 11.24 -37.40 10.46
N VAL A 424 10.63 -38.30 11.18
CA VAL A 424 9.65 -39.24 10.63
C VAL A 424 8.26 -38.88 11.19
N TYR A 425 7.35 -38.54 10.29
CA TYR A 425 5.99 -38.17 10.63
C TYR A 425 5.05 -39.35 10.55
N PRO A 426 4.26 -39.67 11.61
CA PRO A 426 3.29 -40.76 11.60
C PRO A 426 2.12 -40.47 10.66
N ALA A 427 1.39 -41.48 10.25
CA ALA A 427 0.16 -41.36 9.49
C ALA A 427 -0.90 -40.54 10.23
N TRP A 428 -1.68 -39.72 9.48
CA TRP A 428 -2.85 -39.01 9.99
C TRP A 428 -4.15 -39.68 9.50
N GLY A 429 -5.21 -39.64 10.30
CA GLY A 429 -6.54 -40.12 9.96
C GLY A 429 -7.52 -39.00 9.62
N CYS A 430 -8.62 -39.34 8.95
CA CYS A 430 -9.73 -38.48 8.64
C CYS A 430 -10.76 -38.42 9.76
N ILE A 431 -11.34 -37.27 10.04
CA ILE A 431 -12.33 -37.07 11.10
C ILE A 431 -13.76 -37.30 10.58
N ASN A 432 -14.11 -36.71 9.44
CA ASN A 432 -15.47 -36.45 9.00
C ASN A 432 -15.93 -37.26 7.77
N ASP A 433 -15.07 -38.08 7.17
CA ASP A 433 -15.40 -38.87 5.98
C ASP A 433 -14.86 -40.30 6.14
N GLU A 434 -15.77 -41.27 6.31
CA GLU A 434 -15.40 -42.68 6.51
C GLU A 434 -14.67 -43.29 5.30
N LYS A 435 -15.08 -42.90 4.06
CA LYS A 435 -14.41 -43.38 2.84
C LYS A 435 -12.98 -42.85 2.72
N MET A 436 -12.76 -41.64 3.20
CA MET A 436 -11.41 -41.08 3.25
C MET A 436 -10.60 -41.73 4.38
N GLN A 437 -11.23 -42.05 5.52
CA GLN A 437 -10.57 -42.77 6.61
C GLN A 437 -10.13 -44.17 6.18
N GLU A 438 -10.90 -44.89 5.36
CA GLU A 438 -10.54 -46.23 4.82
C GLU A 438 -9.22 -46.22 4.01
N ARG A 439 -8.79 -45.05 3.52
CA ARG A 439 -7.51 -44.90 2.81
C ARG A 439 -6.30 -44.92 3.77
N CYS A 440 -6.52 -44.64 5.05
CA CYS A 440 -5.50 -44.76 6.10
C CYS A 440 -5.39 -46.20 6.54
N LYS A 441 -4.24 -46.81 6.29
CA LYS A 441 -3.98 -48.21 6.65
C LYS A 441 -3.61 -48.41 8.13
N ASP A 442 -3.17 -47.32 8.79
CA ASP A 442 -2.84 -47.37 10.22
C ASP A 442 -4.10 -47.11 11.05
N SER A 443 -4.57 -48.17 11.74
CA SER A 443 -5.73 -48.09 12.63
C SER A 443 -5.52 -47.22 13.86
N ASN A 444 -4.28 -46.93 14.23
CA ASN A 444 -3.90 -46.08 15.37
C ASN A 444 -3.60 -44.64 14.98
N ALA A 445 -3.73 -44.28 13.69
CA ALA A 445 -3.48 -42.93 13.21
C ALA A 445 -4.37 -41.90 13.92
N SER A 446 -3.75 -40.85 14.40
CA SER A 446 -4.47 -39.73 15.00
C SER A 446 -5.40 -39.07 13.96
N LYS A 447 -6.68 -38.97 14.30
CA LYS A 447 -7.68 -38.32 13.43
C LYS A 447 -7.52 -36.79 13.51
N ILE A 448 -6.93 -36.20 12.48
CA ILE A 448 -6.53 -34.79 12.44
C ILE A 448 -7.14 -34.08 11.23
N ILE A 449 -7.40 -34.82 10.12
CA ILE A 449 -7.77 -34.21 8.84
C ILE A 449 -9.29 -34.10 8.72
N TYR A 450 -9.76 -32.87 8.47
CA TYR A 450 -11.09 -32.60 7.91
C TYR A 450 -11.00 -32.63 6.39
N SER A 451 -11.59 -33.63 5.76
CA SER A 451 -11.71 -33.77 4.31
C SER A 451 -12.89 -32.94 3.81
N ILE A 452 -12.62 -31.93 3.01
CA ILE A 452 -13.64 -31.08 2.41
C ILE A 452 -13.86 -31.52 0.95
N LYS A 453 -15.12 -31.64 0.57
CA LYS A 453 -15.54 -31.79 -0.84
C LYS A 453 -16.32 -30.55 -1.21
N ALA A 454 -15.61 -29.54 -1.70
CA ALA A 454 -16.17 -28.26 -2.02
C ALA A 454 -17.26 -28.39 -3.10
N ASN A 455 -18.49 -28.08 -2.74
CA ASN A 455 -19.63 -27.97 -3.65
C ASN A 455 -20.24 -26.57 -3.55
N GLN A 456 -21.22 -26.27 -4.39
CA GLN A 456 -21.82 -24.93 -4.45
C GLN A 456 -22.46 -24.48 -3.12
N GLN A 457 -23.07 -25.39 -2.35
CA GLN A 457 -23.65 -25.08 -1.04
C GLN A 457 -22.53 -24.73 -0.04
N PHE A 458 -21.55 -25.60 0.07
CA PHE A 458 -20.40 -25.41 0.98
C PHE A 458 -19.69 -24.07 0.70
N ASN A 459 -19.41 -23.77 -0.58
CA ASN A 459 -18.75 -22.52 -0.95
C ASN A 459 -19.62 -21.29 -0.61
N SER A 460 -20.95 -21.39 -0.75
CA SER A 460 -21.88 -20.35 -0.32
C SER A 460 -21.83 -20.14 1.20
N ASP A 461 -21.84 -21.22 1.98
CA ASP A 461 -21.79 -21.16 3.43
C ASP A 461 -20.47 -20.61 3.94
N CYS A 462 -19.34 -21.00 3.35
CA CYS A 462 -18.01 -20.44 3.62
C CYS A 462 -17.99 -18.92 3.39
N ALA A 463 -18.51 -18.46 2.26
CA ALA A 463 -18.53 -17.04 1.94
C ALA A 463 -19.36 -16.23 2.95
N VAL A 464 -20.57 -16.71 3.28
CA VAL A 464 -21.46 -16.05 4.24
C VAL A 464 -20.86 -16.03 5.63
N MET A 465 -20.33 -17.15 6.12
CA MET A 465 -19.74 -17.26 7.46
C MET A 465 -18.49 -16.38 7.62
N LEU A 466 -17.62 -16.34 6.62
CA LEU A 466 -16.46 -15.45 6.63
C LEU A 466 -16.89 -13.98 6.68
N ARG A 467 -17.85 -13.58 5.84
CA ARG A 467 -18.38 -12.21 5.83
C ARG A 467 -19.03 -11.83 7.17
N ASP A 468 -19.81 -12.71 7.77
CA ASP A 468 -20.39 -12.51 9.10
C ASP A 468 -19.29 -12.35 10.16
N SER A 469 -18.27 -13.19 10.15
CA SER A 469 -17.15 -13.13 11.10
C SER A 469 -16.36 -11.82 10.99
N VAL A 470 -16.17 -11.30 9.77
CA VAL A 470 -15.56 -9.98 9.52
C VAL A 470 -16.45 -8.86 10.07
N LYS A 471 -17.76 -8.86 9.75
CA LYS A 471 -18.72 -7.83 10.19
C LYS A 471 -18.86 -7.78 11.70
N ARG A 472 -18.86 -8.92 12.35
CA ARG A 472 -18.92 -9.02 13.82
C ARG A 472 -17.60 -8.66 14.51
N GLY A 473 -16.50 -8.49 13.75
CA GLY A 473 -15.18 -8.14 14.27
C GLY A 473 -14.52 -9.25 15.08
N ILE A 474 -14.98 -10.50 14.92
CA ILE A 474 -14.41 -11.71 15.54
C ILE A 474 -13.34 -12.35 14.67
N PHE A 475 -13.28 -12.07 13.37
CA PHE A 475 -12.17 -12.42 12.50
C PHE A 475 -11.16 -11.28 12.46
N ARG A 476 -9.88 -11.60 12.73
CA ARG A 476 -8.80 -10.61 12.82
C ARG A 476 -7.68 -10.94 11.87
N LEU A 477 -7.15 -9.92 11.24
CA LEU A 477 -6.08 -9.96 10.25
C LEU A 477 -4.83 -9.23 10.75
N LEU A 478 -3.67 -9.56 10.17
CA LEU A 478 -2.44 -8.79 10.37
C LEU A 478 -2.60 -7.36 9.85
N ILE A 479 -1.93 -6.43 10.50
CA ILE A 479 -1.81 -5.04 10.02
C ILE A 479 -1.18 -5.02 8.63
N ASN A 480 -1.28 -3.88 7.94
CA ASN A 480 -0.70 -3.76 6.60
C ASN A 480 0.84 -3.87 6.62
N GLU A 481 1.42 -4.18 5.49
CA GLU A 481 2.86 -4.40 5.31
C GLU A 481 3.71 -3.17 5.68
N SER A 482 3.21 -1.97 5.49
CA SER A 482 3.93 -0.74 5.84
C SER A 482 4.07 -0.59 7.36
N ASP A 483 2.96 -0.82 8.10
CA ASP A 483 2.95 -0.76 9.56
C ASP A 483 3.72 -1.94 10.17
N GLY A 484 3.60 -3.14 9.57
CA GLY A 484 4.35 -4.33 9.96
C GLY A 484 5.85 -4.11 9.83
N ASN A 485 6.30 -3.62 8.69
CA ASN A 485 7.71 -3.30 8.45
C ASN A 485 8.22 -2.21 9.40
N GLU A 486 7.40 -1.22 9.76
CA GLU A 486 7.79 -0.22 10.77
C GLU A 486 8.02 -0.85 12.14
N ILE A 487 7.18 -1.83 12.53
CA ILE A 487 7.35 -2.54 13.81
C ILE A 487 8.62 -3.40 13.79
N LEU A 488 8.84 -4.17 12.72
CA LEU A 488 10.01 -5.03 12.57
C LEU A 488 11.30 -4.20 12.60
N ASN A 489 11.38 -3.11 11.85
CA ASN A 489 12.55 -2.25 11.77
C ASN A 489 12.90 -1.50 13.09
N LYS A 490 11.98 -1.46 14.07
CA LYS A 490 12.29 -0.96 15.41
C LYS A 490 13.09 -1.96 16.27
N SER A 491 13.14 -3.21 15.87
CA SER A 491 13.92 -4.26 16.54
C SER A 491 15.35 -4.29 16.02
N LYS A 492 16.33 -4.24 16.93
CA LYS A 492 17.75 -4.40 16.57
C LYS A 492 18.05 -5.79 15.99
N SER A 493 17.36 -6.80 16.46
CA SER A 493 17.50 -8.19 15.99
C SER A 493 17.12 -8.31 14.53
N PHE A 494 16.04 -7.66 14.12
CA PHE A 494 15.60 -7.65 12.73
C PHE A 494 16.57 -6.89 11.80
N GLN A 495 17.22 -5.82 12.30
CA GLN A 495 18.21 -5.06 11.52
C GLN A 495 19.50 -5.84 11.22
N ASN A 496 19.74 -6.94 11.91
CA ASN A 496 20.93 -7.80 11.72
C ASN A 496 20.66 -8.99 10.78
N LEU A 497 19.43 -9.17 10.30
CA LEU A 497 19.06 -10.22 9.37
C LEU A 497 19.62 -9.95 7.97
N THR A 498 19.86 -11.02 7.23
CA THR A 498 20.14 -10.93 5.79
C THR A 498 18.87 -10.53 5.03
N ALA A 499 18.99 -9.99 3.82
CA ALA A 499 17.84 -9.62 3.00
C ALA A 499 16.88 -10.79 2.74
N ALA A 500 17.39 -12.02 2.60
CA ALA A 500 16.57 -13.22 2.44
C ALA A 500 15.78 -13.56 3.72
N GLU A 501 16.40 -13.44 4.89
CA GLU A 501 15.73 -13.65 6.18
C GLU A 501 14.70 -12.54 6.45
N GLU A 502 14.98 -11.28 6.13
CA GLU A 502 14.01 -10.19 6.26
C GLU A 502 12.70 -10.48 5.50
N VAL A 503 12.80 -11.03 4.29
CA VAL A 503 11.64 -11.41 3.47
C VAL A 503 10.77 -12.44 4.19
N LEU A 504 11.35 -13.41 4.90
CA LEU A 504 10.60 -14.43 5.66
C LEU A 504 9.71 -13.79 6.75
N PHE A 505 10.23 -12.78 7.45
CA PHE A 505 9.47 -12.08 8.50
C PHE A 505 8.44 -11.09 7.96
N GLN A 506 8.67 -10.54 6.77
CA GLN A 506 7.75 -9.61 6.11
C GLN A 506 6.61 -10.34 5.36
N ALA A 507 6.87 -11.55 4.89
CA ALA A 507 5.95 -12.33 4.04
C ALA A 507 4.52 -12.45 4.60
N PRO A 508 4.26 -12.72 5.90
CA PRO A 508 2.89 -12.85 6.40
C PRO A 508 2.04 -11.57 6.23
N TYR A 509 2.66 -10.39 6.33
CA TYR A 509 1.97 -9.12 6.11
C TYR A 509 1.60 -8.92 4.63
N TYR A 510 2.53 -9.23 3.71
CA TYR A 510 2.27 -9.18 2.26
C TYR A 510 1.19 -10.17 1.85
N GLN A 511 1.26 -11.40 2.36
CA GLN A 511 0.26 -12.45 2.07
C GLN A 511 -1.13 -12.06 2.59
N THR A 512 -1.22 -11.44 3.78
CA THR A 512 -2.49 -10.92 4.31
C THR A 512 -3.05 -9.79 3.45
N SER A 513 -2.21 -8.89 2.94
CA SER A 513 -2.64 -7.83 2.01
C SER A 513 -3.08 -8.39 0.67
N ALA A 514 -2.40 -9.44 0.18
CA ALA A 514 -2.81 -10.16 -1.02
C ALA A 514 -4.16 -10.87 -0.82
N LEU A 515 -4.42 -11.50 0.33
CA LEU A 515 -5.72 -12.07 0.69
C LEU A 515 -6.83 -11.00 0.63
N ILE A 516 -6.61 -9.83 1.23
CA ILE A 516 -7.60 -8.74 1.18
C ILE A 516 -7.85 -8.33 -0.27
N THR A 517 -6.81 -8.26 -1.08
CA THR A 517 -6.92 -7.95 -2.51
C THR A 517 -7.75 -9.00 -3.25
N GLU A 518 -7.53 -10.29 -3.00
CA GLU A 518 -8.39 -11.36 -3.53
C GLU A 518 -9.85 -11.15 -3.10
N MET A 519 -10.11 -10.98 -1.80
CA MET A 519 -11.45 -10.87 -1.25
C MET A 519 -12.26 -9.68 -1.80
N VAL A 520 -11.67 -8.51 -1.94
CA VAL A 520 -12.38 -7.32 -2.47
C VAL A 520 -12.64 -7.41 -3.98
N ASN A 521 -11.93 -8.28 -4.67
CA ASN A 521 -12.12 -8.53 -6.10
C ASN A 521 -12.98 -9.78 -6.38
N LEU A 522 -13.66 -10.31 -5.37
CA LEU A 522 -14.65 -11.37 -5.54
C LEU A 522 -16.03 -10.76 -5.79
N ASP A 523 -16.53 -10.95 -7.00
CA ASP A 523 -17.91 -10.68 -7.36
C ASP A 523 -18.83 -11.77 -6.85
N TYR A 524 -20.10 -11.47 -6.66
CA TYR A 524 -21.08 -12.48 -6.30
C TYR A 524 -22.31 -12.44 -7.19
N GLU A 525 -22.89 -13.60 -7.38
CA GLU A 525 -24.20 -13.79 -7.96
C GLU A 525 -25.03 -14.72 -7.07
N VAL A 526 -26.33 -14.55 -7.09
CA VAL A 526 -27.26 -15.46 -6.38
C VAL A 526 -27.84 -16.44 -7.40
N VAL A 527 -27.50 -17.72 -7.27
CA VAL A 527 -27.97 -18.80 -8.15
C VAL A 527 -28.71 -19.82 -7.30
N ASN A 528 -30.00 -20.02 -7.58
CA ASN A 528 -30.88 -20.94 -6.84
C ASN A 528 -30.88 -20.67 -5.31
N GLY A 529 -30.89 -19.41 -4.90
CA GLY A 529 -30.87 -19.00 -3.49
C GLY A 529 -29.51 -19.16 -2.79
N LYS A 530 -28.45 -19.56 -3.49
CA LYS A 530 -27.09 -19.72 -2.98
C LYS A 530 -26.18 -18.63 -3.52
N ILE A 531 -25.26 -18.15 -2.68
CA ILE A 531 -24.24 -17.20 -3.09
C ILE A 531 -23.13 -17.95 -3.82
N LYS A 532 -22.83 -17.52 -5.02
CA LYS A 532 -21.69 -17.96 -5.78
C LYS A 532 -20.71 -16.82 -5.92
N VAL A 533 -19.57 -16.96 -5.27
CA VAL A 533 -18.48 -16.00 -5.34
C VAL A 533 -17.58 -16.36 -6.51
N LYS A 534 -17.22 -15.36 -7.33
CA LYS A 534 -16.40 -15.53 -8.52
C LYS A 534 -15.23 -14.54 -8.50
N GLU A 535 -14.07 -15.01 -8.88
CA GLU A 535 -12.94 -14.16 -9.18
C GLU A 535 -13.18 -13.34 -10.48
N ILE A 536 -12.71 -12.11 -10.48
CA ILE A 536 -12.62 -11.30 -11.69
C ILE A 536 -11.56 -11.95 -12.59
N SER A 537 -11.79 -11.97 -13.91
CA SER A 537 -10.88 -12.61 -14.88
C SER A 537 -9.41 -12.21 -14.66
N GLY A 538 -8.54 -13.20 -14.51
CA GLY A 538 -7.11 -13.02 -14.27
C GLY A 538 -6.71 -12.83 -12.81
N MET A 539 -7.65 -12.96 -11.86
CA MET A 539 -7.37 -12.96 -10.42
C MET A 539 -7.37 -14.38 -9.85
N ARG A 540 -6.61 -14.57 -8.77
CA ARG A 540 -6.59 -15.81 -7.96
C ARG A 540 -7.50 -15.67 -6.76
N LYS A 541 -7.89 -16.81 -6.16
CA LYS A 541 -8.66 -16.87 -4.89
C LYS A 541 -8.15 -17.94 -3.94
N ASP A 542 -6.92 -18.42 -4.12
CA ASP A 542 -6.35 -19.55 -3.38
C ASP A 542 -6.24 -19.26 -1.88
N ARG A 543 -5.79 -18.03 -1.54
CA ARG A 543 -5.73 -17.57 -0.14
C ARG A 543 -7.12 -17.49 0.48
N TYR A 544 -8.07 -16.95 -0.28
CA TYR A 544 -9.47 -16.89 0.14
C TYR A 544 -10.06 -18.28 0.38
N SER A 545 -9.82 -19.24 -0.54
CA SER A 545 -10.32 -20.61 -0.43
C SER A 545 -9.79 -21.29 0.84
N SER A 546 -8.46 -21.27 1.04
CA SER A 546 -7.81 -21.84 2.21
C SER A 546 -8.37 -21.25 3.53
N VAL A 547 -8.45 -19.92 3.64
CA VAL A 547 -8.95 -19.23 4.83
C VAL A 547 -10.44 -19.50 5.05
N SER A 548 -11.26 -19.50 4.00
CA SER A 548 -12.71 -19.66 4.12
C SER A 548 -13.09 -21.07 4.58
N MET A 549 -12.40 -22.12 4.09
CA MET A 549 -12.59 -23.49 4.53
C MET A 549 -12.20 -23.68 6.02
N ALA A 550 -11.06 -23.14 6.42
CA ALA A 550 -10.63 -23.21 7.81
C ALA A 550 -11.58 -22.47 8.76
N LEU A 551 -12.10 -21.30 8.35
CA LEU A 551 -13.11 -20.55 9.11
C LEU A 551 -14.45 -21.27 9.18
N PHE A 552 -14.84 -22.00 8.14
CA PHE A 552 -16.04 -22.85 8.19
C PHE A 552 -15.94 -23.86 9.33
N ILE A 553 -14.83 -24.62 9.41
CA ILE A 553 -14.61 -25.59 10.49
C ILE A 553 -14.53 -24.87 11.86
N ALA A 554 -13.90 -23.70 11.94
CA ALA A 554 -13.88 -22.91 13.17
C ALA A 554 -15.31 -22.59 13.69
N ASN A 555 -16.25 -22.28 12.78
CA ASN A 555 -17.65 -22.02 13.13
C ASN A 555 -18.40 -23.30 13.51
N GLU A 556 -18.09 -24.43 12.90
CA GLU A 556 -18.66 -25.73 13.28
C GLU A 556 -18.21 -26.11 14.70
N LEU A 557 -16.91 -26.00 15.02
CA LEU A 557 -16.39 -26.23 16.38
C LEU A 557 -17.04 -25.29 17.41
N GLU A 558 -17.29 -24.05 17.05
CA GLU A 558 -17.99 -23.08 17.91
C GLU A 558 -19.47 -23.48 18.13
N ARG A 559 -20.12 -24.01 17.10
CA ARG A 559 -21.51 -24.52 17.21
C ARG A 559 -21.60 -25.73 18.12
N ASP A 560 -20.65 -26.65 18.03
CA ASP A 560 -20.61 -27.84 18.89
C ASP A 560 -20.43 -27.47 20.37
N LEU A 561 -19.58 -26.49 20.69
CA LEU A 561 -19.45 -25.96 22.06
C LEU A 561 -20.78 -25.42 22.60
N ARG A 562 -21.59 -24.77 21.77
CA ARG A 562 -22.89 -24.24 22.17
C ARG A 562 -23.91 -25.34 22.41
N SER A 563 -23.91 -26.41 21.60
CA SER A 563 -24.80 -27.56 21.75
C SER A 563 -24.51 -28.32 23.03
N PHE A 564 -23.25 -28.59 23.35
CA PHE A 564 -22.86 -29.28 24.60
C PHE A 564 -23.35 -28.52 25.86
N GLN A 565 -23.34 -27.20 25.84
CA GLN A 565 -23.78 -26.42 27.01
C GLN A 565 -25.29 -26.38 27.13
N SER A 566 -26.04 -26.37 26.01
CA SER A 566 -27.50 -26.46 26.05
C SER A 566 -28.00 -27.79 26.63
N ASP A 567 -27.30 -28.88 26.37
CA ASP A 567 -27.61 -30.19 26.94
C ASP A 567 -27.27 -30.25 28.44
N TYR A 568 -26.21 -29.59 28.89
CA TYR A 568 -25.84 -29.48 30.31
C TYR A 568 -26.84 -28.61 31.11
N ASP A 569 -27.27 -27.49 30.57
CA ASP A 569 -28.27 -26.62 31.20
C ASP A 569 -29.64 -27.31 31.27
N PHE A 570 -29.99 -28.15 30.30
CA PHE A 570 -31.19 -28.96 30.34
C PHE A 570 -31.19 -30.02 31.43
N CYS A 571 -30.04 -30.64 31.68
CA CYS A 571 -29.86 -31.65 32.75
C CYS A 571 -29.86 -31.03 34.16
N THR A 572 -29.48 -29.77 34.34
CA THR A 572 -29.50 -29.06 35.64
C THR A 572 -30.89 -28.58 36.05
N PHE A 573 -31.85 -28.50 35.11
CA PHE A 573 -33.26 -28.16 35.39
C PHE A 573 -34.14 -29.40 35.77
N ILE A 574 -33.61 -30.60 35.72
CA ILE A 574 -34.38 -31.83 36.01
C ILE A 574 -34.00 -32.46 37.39
N ASN A 575 -33.11 -31.85 38.17
CA ASN A 575 -32.76 -32.29 39.55
C ASN A 575 -33.33 -31.34 40.59
#